data_32eb347262511b9e6608c6f38cb15782
#
_entry.id   32eb347262511b9e6608c6f38cb15782
#
_cell.length_a   1.000
_cell.length_b   1.000
_cell.length_c   1.000
_cell.angle_alpha   90.00
_cell.angle_beta   90.00
_cell.angle_gamma   90.00
#
_symmetry.space_group_name_H-M   'P 1'
#
loop_
_entity.id
_entity.type
_entity.pdbx_description
1 polymer ?
#
loop_
_entity_poly.entity_id
_entity_poly.type
_entity_poly.pdbx_seq_one_letter_code
_entity_poly.pdbx_strand_id
1 'polypeptide(L)' 'MREKSPQSMLKWISRTYEMSPAALARMFQRNARTVSVWLKEGRISEKNGTKIRSAFYYLNNAPDPHNPHRSGIDCL' A
#
# COMPACT_ATOMS: atom_id res chain seq x y z
N MET A 1 -5.35 18.16 -9.40
CA MET A 1 -5.07 16.77 -9.48
C MET A 1 -5.81 15.98 -8.43
N ARG A 2 -6.37 14.91 -8.84
CA ARG A 2 -7.21 14.15 -7.97
C ARG A 2 -6.42 13.16 -7.16
N GLU A 3 -6.75 13.00 -5.93
CA GLU A 3 -6.09 12.01 -5.10
C GLU A 3 -6.47 10.62 -5.57
N LYS A 4 -5.56 9.69 -5.40
CA LYS A 4 -5.86 8.32 -5.71
C LYS A 4 -6.79 7.75 -4.64
N SER A 5 -7.70 6.90 -5.06
CA SER A 5 -8.57 6.24 -4.11
C SER A 5 -7.77 5.19 -3.35
N PRO A 6 -8.24 4.78 -2.17
CA PRO A 6 -7.55 3.71 -1.44
C PRO A 6 -7.44 2.43 -2.26
N GLN A 7 -8.44 2.14 -3.08
CA GLN A 7 -8.39 0.97 -3.93
C GLN A 7 -7.25 1.07 -4.92
N SER A 8 -7.07 2.23 -5.53
CA SER A 8 -5.99 2.43 -6.48
C SER A 8 -4.65 2.29 -5.81
N MET A 9 -4.51 2.85 -4.63
CA MET A 9 -3.27 2.77 -3.88
C MET A 9 -2.95 1.33 -3.54
N LEU A 10 -3.94 0.58 -3.12
CA LEU A 10 -3.76 -0.81 -2.76
C LEU A 10 -3.37 -1.63 -3.99
N LYS A 11 -4.00 -1.37 -5.12
CA LYS A 11 -3.65 -2.06 -6.35
C LYS A 11 -2.22 -1.73 -6.76
N TRP A 12 -1.83 -0.49 -6.58
CA TRP A 12 -0.48 -0.09 -6.91
C TRP A 12 0.54 -0.86 -6.06
N ILE A 13 0.27 -0.97 -4.77
CA ILE A 13 1.15 -1.71 -3.87
C ILE A 13 1.22 -3.17 -4.28
N SER A 14 0.05 -3.75 -4.54
CA SER A 14 -0.01 -5.16 -4.93
C SER A 14 0.80 -5.42 -6.19
N ARG A 15 0.68 -4.55 -7.16
CA ARG A 15 1.34 -4.72 -8.44
C ARG A 15 2.83 -4.44 -8.34
N THR A 16 3.17 -3.37 -7.67
CA THR A 16 4.56 -2.94 -7.57
C THR A 16 5.42 -3.93 -6.81
N TYR A 17 4.88 -4.48 -5.74
CA TYR A 17 5.63 -5.42 -4.91
C TYR A 17 5.20 -6.86 -5.10
N GLU A 18 4.35 -7.10 -6.10
CA GLU A 18 3.88 -8.45 -6.42
C GLU A 18 3.35 -9.16 -5.19
N MET A 19 2.47 -8.50 -4.47
CA MET A 19 1.89 -9.04 -3.25
C MET A 19 0.52 -9.61 -3.52
N SER A 20 0.29 -10.81 -3.05
CA SER A 20 -1.02 -11.43 -3.14
C SER A 20 -1.94 -10.82 -2.09
N PRO A 21 -3.25 -11.02 -2.19
CA PRO A 21 -4.16 -10.54 -1.16
C PRO A 21 -3.79 -11.06 0.22
N ALA A 22 -3.27 -12.28 0.31
CA ALA A 22 -2.86 -12.82 1.59
C ALA A 22 -1.69 -12.04 2.16
N ALA A 23 -0.74 -11.67 1.30
CA ALA A 23 0.42 -10.90 1.74
C ALA A 23 -0.01 -9.51 2.19
N LEU A 24 -0.92 -8.89 1.45
CA LEU A 24 -1.43 -7.58 1.83
C LEU A 24 -2.19 -7.66 3.14
N ALA A 25 -2.94 -8.74 3.33
CA ALA A 25 -3.70 -8.93 4.55
C ALA A 25 -2.78 -8.98 5.75
N ARG A 26 -1.65 -9.62 5.60
CA ARG A 26 -0.68 -9.68 6.68
C ARG A 26 -0.13 -8.29 6.97
N MET A 27 0.18 -7.56 5.93
CA MET A 27 0.74 -6.24 6.10
C MET A 27 -0.23 -5.32 6.83
N PHE A 28 -1.51 -5.41 6.52
CA PHE A 28 -2.52 -4.57 7.12
C PHE A 28 -3.20 -5.21 8.33
N GLN A 29 -2.79 -6.43 8.67
CA GLN A 29 -3.39 -7.16 9.80
C GLN A 29 -4.88 -7.32 9.59
N ARG A 30 -5.23 -7.74 8.39
CA ARG A 30 -6.63 -7.99 8.03
C ARG A 30 -6.73 -9.38 7.44
N ASN A 31 -7.97 -9.77 7.21
CA ASN A 31 -8.26 -11.05 6.62
C ASN A 31 -8.02 -10.99 5.11
N ALA A 32 -7.51 -12.04 4.54
CA ALA A 32 -7.25 -12.06 3.09
C ALA A 32 -8.52 -11.82 2.29
N ARG A 33 -9.64 -12.33 2.79
CA ARG A 33 -10.90 -12.12 2.13
C ARG A 33 -11.27 -10.64 2.11
N THR A 34 -11.03 -9.96 3.22
CA THR A 34 -11.30 -8.54 3.31
C THR A 34 -10.48 -7.77 2.28
N VAL A 35 -9.21 -8.12 2.16
CA VAL A 35 -8.36 -7.46 1.18
C VAL A 35 -8.82 -7.75 -0.24
N SER A 36 -9.24 -8.97 -0.50
CA SER A 36 -9.79 -9.32 -1.81
C SER A 36 -10.99 -8.45 -2.15
N VAL A 37 -11.85 -8.22 -1.20
CA VAL A 37 -13.02 -7.39 -1.40
C VAL A 37 -12.58 -5.95 -1.70
N TRP A 38 -11.60 -5.46 -0.98
CA TRP A 38 -11.08 -4.13 -1.23
C TRP A 38 -10.59 -3.99 -2.67
N LEU A 39 -9.83 -4.97 -3.13
CA LEU A 39 -9.27 -4.93 -4.48
C LEU A 39 -10.34 -5.03 -5.55
N LYS A 40 -11.33 -5.86 -5.28
CA LYS A 40 -12.36 -6.14 -6.24
C LYS A 40 -13.46 -5.09 -6.28
N GLU A 41 -13.97 -4.75 -5.12
CA GLU A 41 -15.12 -3.87 -5.03
C GLU A 41 -14.78 -2.47 -4.59
N GLY A 42 -13.64 -2.29 -3.96
CA GLY A 42 -13.26 -0.97 -3.50
C GLY A 42 -14.00 -0.50 -2.29
N ARG A 43 -14.67 -1.40 -1.59
CA ARG A 43 -15.39 -1.04 -0.38
C ARG A 43 -14.43 -0.97 0.78
N ILE A 44 -13.89 0.19 0.99
CA ILE A 44 -12.88 0.40 2.02
C ILE A 44 -13.39 1.46 2.97
N SER A 45 -13.47 1.11 4.24
CA SER A 45 -13.92 2.08 5.25
C SER A 45 -12.87 3.17 5.38
N GLU A 46 -13.27 4.27 5.96
CA GLU A 46 -12.39 5.40 6.13
C GLU A 46 -11.16 5.01 6.94
N LYS A 47 -11.38 4.24 7.99
CA LYS A 47 -10.30 3.78 8.85
C LYS A 47 -9.30 2.94 8.07
N ASN A 48 -9.80 1.99 7.30
CA ASN A 48 -8.91 1.16 6.50
C ASN A 48 -8.27 1.94 5.37
N GLY A 49 -9.01 2.88 4.81
CA GLY A 49 -8.48 3.74 3.77
C GLY A 49 -7.30 4.55 4.26
N THR A 50 -7.38 5.02 5.49
CA THR A 50 -6.28 5.76 6.09
C THR A 50 -5.04 4.88 6.21
N LYS A 51 -5.23 3.64 6.63
CA LYS A 51 -4.11 2.72 6.74
C LYS A 51 -3.47 2.45 5.38
N ILE A 52 -4.29 2.26 4.38
CA ILE A 52 -3.79 2.00 3.04
C ILE A 52 -3.03 3.21 2.52
N ARG A 53 -3.56 4.40 2.76
CA ARG A 53 -2.92 5.61 2.33
C ARG A 53 -1.57 5.80 3.02
N SER A 54 -1.53 5.53 4.30
CA SER A 54 -0.28 5.63 5.04
C SER A 54 0.76 4.68 4.49
N ALA A 55 0.35 3.44 4.23
CA ALA A 55 1.26 2.46 3.68
C ALA A 55 1.73 2.86 2.30
N PHE A 56 0.82 3.39 1.49
CA PHE A 56 1.16 3.82 0.15
C PHE A 56 2.24 4.91 0.19
N TYR A 57 2.04 5.90 1.02
CA TYR A 57 3.02 6.98 1.10
C TYR A 57 4.34 6.50 1.71
N TYR A 58 4.25 5.62 2.68
CA TYR A 58 5.45 5.07 3.28
C TYR A 58 6.28 4.32 2.23
N LEU A 59 5.64 3.43 1.48
CA LEU A 59 6.34 2.63 0.50
C LEU A 59 6.84 3.47 -0.67
N ASN A 60 6.08 4.50 -1.00
CA ASN A 60 6.44 5.37 -2.09
C ASN A 60 7.68 6.19 -1.75
N ASN A 61 7.88 6.48 -0.47
CA ASN A 61 9.01 7.28 -0.04
C ASN A 61 10.09 6.49 0.68
N ALA A 62 9.88 5.18 0.81
CA ALA A 62 10.85 4.35 1.50
C ALA A 62 12.09 4.20 0.66
N PRO A 63 13.23 3.93 1.28
CA PRO A 63 14.45 3.69 0.52
C PRO A 63 14.29 2.48 -0.36
N ASP A 64 14.87 2.55 -1.53
CA ASP A 64 14.89 1.44 -2.44
C ASP A 64 15.77 0.35 -1.85
N PRO A 65 15.31 -0.89 -1.77
CA PRO A 65 16.14 -1.96 -1.21
C PRO A 65 17.45 -2.15 -1.97
N HIS A 66 17.44 -1.82 -3.25
CA HIS A 66 18.65 -1.94 -4.04
C HIS A 66 19.48 -0.68 -4.04
N ASN A 67 18.94 0.38 -3.50
CA ASN A 67 19.64 1.64 -3.45
C ASN A 67 19.18 2.42 -2.22
N PRO A 68 19.66 2.01 -1.07
CA PRO A 68 19.20 2.63 0.18
C PRO A 68 19.53 4.10 0.27
N HIS A 69 20.38 4.57 -0.58
CA HIS A 69 20.75 5.99 -0.56
C HIS A 69 19.76 6.87 -1.27
N ARG A 70 18.70 6.31 -1.78
CA ARG A 70 17.71 7.12 -2.44
C ARG A 70 16.84 7.88 -1.48
N SER A 71 16.75 7.44 -0.27
CA SER A 71 15.93 8.16 0.66
C SER A 71 16.65 9.44 1.00
N GLY A 72 15.92 10.44 1.30
CA GLY A 72 16.50 11.72 1.61
C GLY A 72 17.38 11.69 2.80
N ILE A 73 17.24 10.68 3.57
CA ILE A 73 17.98 10.59 4.77
C ILE A 73 19.43 10.39 4.57
N ASP A 74 19.76 9.66 3.60
CA ASP A 74 21.11 9.34 3.44
C ASP A 74 21.86 10.36 2.73
N CYS A 75 21.26 11.40 2.44
CA CYS A 75 22.03 12.51 2.00
C CYS A 75 22.96 12.94 3.05
N LEU A 76 22.88 12.37 4.13
CA LEU A 76 23.76 12.70 5.21
C LEU A 76 25.20 12.42 4.94
#